data_4aaff636d2ce8cdcf1e8a46eb98e026b
#
_entry.id   4aaff636d2ce8cdcf1e8a46eb98e026b
#
_cell.length_a   1.000
_cell.length_b   1.000
_cell.length_c   1.000
_cell.angle_alpha   90.00
_cell.angle_beta   90.00
_cell.angle_gamma   90.00
#
_symmetry.space_group_name_H-M   'P 1'
#
loop_
_entity.id
_entity.type
_entity.pdbx_description
1 polymer ?
#
loop_
_entity_poly.entity_id
_entity_poly.type
_entity_poly.pdbx_seq_one_letter_code
_entity_poly.pdbx_strand_id
1 'polypeptide(L)'
;MNPYIHNQIKPEFNILYTLRKKNPLVICITNDVVRTFSANGLLAIGASPIMSECSEDLKDLIVYASALLINIGTLTPEKVGYYKEAIKLAKEYDVPIILDPVGCHAGAYRLSVVLDLIKTGSISLLRGNQSEVKAVYDALSSDNKDENSPLGKGVDGAQVADSAIIAYRLARLINCPVVATGEEDYVSDGTRVFAVPHGHSIMTAVTGTGCLLGAVLAAFFGIYDSFKDSLSTGEFLAYALAYYGLAGESAVKVSGIKPGSFSVAFIDALYTLDDEVLVSENRVQSVVVPDQLQVYFVCGTQDTELNKKRLLEIVEDACRGGITCFQFREKGDGTLEGQQKLELAQQLQHICAKYHVLYIINDDVELAVAVNADGVHVGQDDMCLEDVRNIVGHKVVGISIHSIEELHKTDVLYADCVGVGPMYTTSSKPDAQEPCGPERIAELQAQGLNLLCVGIGGITIDNAMAVLRAGACGVAVISAIAHAEKPYEAVRQFKELASSL
;
A
#
# COMPACT_ATOMS: atom_id res chain seq x y z
N MET A 1 -8.03 -9.93 23.00
CA MET A 1 -9.18 -9.20 22.44
C MET A 1 -8.78 -7.74 22.43
N ASN A 2 -8.61 -7.17 21.27
CA ASN A 2 -8.27 -5.75 21.15
C ASN A 2 -9.58 -4.96 21.37
N PRO A 3 -9.71 -4.11 22.43
CA PRO A 3 -10.94 -3.41 22.74
C PRO A 3 -11.26 -2.25 21.77
N TYR A 4 -10.43 -2.01 20.75
CA TYR A 4 -10.46 -0.81 19.91
C TYR A 4 -11.19 -0.97 18.58
N ILE A 5 -11.92 -2.07 18.35
CA ILE A 5 -12.73 -2.30 17.14
C ILE A 5 -14.19 -1.97 17.41
N HIS A 6 -14.47 -0.74 17.84
CA HIS A 6 -15.80 -0.15 17.75
C HIS A 6 -15.75 1.06 16.83
N ASN A 7 -15.32 0.86 15.59
CA ASN A 7 -15.51 1.88 14.58
C ASN A 7 -16.89 1.75 13.97
N GLN A 8 -17.61 2.86 14.04
CA GLN A 8 -18.87 3.03 13.36
C GLN A 8 -18.72 2.58 11.90
N ILE A 9 -19.47 1.55 11.53
CA ILE A 9 -19.62 1.11 10.14
C ILE A 9 -20.01 2.34 9.35
N LYS A 10 -19.12 2.84 8.47
CA LYS A 10 -19.53 3.84 7.50
C LYS A 10 -20.66 3.19 6.68
N PRO A 11 -21.80 3.87 6.46
CA PRO A 11 -22.93 3.30 5.69
C PRO A 11 -22.56 2.82 4.28
N GLU A 12 -21.37 3.19 3.81
CA GLU A 12 -20.84 2.89 2.48
C GLU A 12 -20.09 1.55 2.37
N PHE A 13 -19.89 0.83 3.49
CA PHE A 13 -19.10 -0.41 3.52
C PHE A 13 -19.95 -1.64 3.17
N ASN A 14 -20.38 -1.74 1.91
CA ASN A 14 -21.20 -2.85 1.39
C ASN A 14 -20.47 -3.58 0.26
N ILE A 15 -19.23 -4.00 0.49
CA ILE A 15 -18.39 -4.60 -0.55
C ILE A 15 -18.96 -5.95 -0.98
N LEU A 16 -19.26 -6.84 -0.01
CA LEU A 16 -19.79 -8.17 -0.30
C LEU A 16 -21.21 -8.11 -0.85
N TYR A 17 -22.05 -7.23 -0.32
CA TYR A 17 -23.37 -7.00 -0.87
C TYR A 17 -23.30 -6.53 -2.34
N THR A 18 -22.42 -5.58 -2.63
CA THR A 18 -22.21 -5.06 -3.98
C THR A 18 -21.68 -6.13 -4.93
N LEU A 19 -20.72 -6.96 -4.48
CA LEU A 19 -20.20 -8.09 -5.23
C LEU A 19 -21.32 -9.04 -5.63
N ARG A 20 -22.11 -9.51 -4.67
CA ARG A 20 -23.22 -10.44 -4.89
C ARG A 20 -24.31 -9.84 -5.77
N LYS A 21 -24.62 -8.55 -5.61
CA LYS A 21 -25.61 -7.84 -6.43
C LYS A 21 -25.15 -7.64 -7.87
N LYS A 22 -23.88 -7.32 -8.08
CA LYS A 22 -23.32 -7.11 -9.43
C LYS A 22 -23.03 -8.41 -10.16
N ASN A 23 -22.78 -9.49 -9.43
CA ASN A 23 -22.46 -10.81 -9.97
C ASN A 23 -21.39 -10.73 -11.07
N PRO A 24 -20.15 -10.25 -10.76
CA PRO A 24 -19.15 -9.98 -11.78
C PRO A 24 -18.76 -11.25 -12.52
N LEU A 25 -18.68 -11.15 -13.85
CA LEU A 25 -18.21 -12.25 -14.71
C LEU A 25 -16.68 -12.28 -14.69
N VAL A 26 -16.10 -13.36 -14.18
CA VAL A 26 -14.66 -13.58 -14.14
C VAL A 26 -14.26 -14.64 -15.14
N ILE A 27 -13.50 -14.24 -16.16
CA ILE A 27 -12.88 -15.19 -17.07
C ILE A 27 -11.57 -15.67 -16.45
N CYS A 28 -11.45 -16.99 -16.27
CA CYS A 28 -10.28 -17.62 -15.67
C CYS A 28 -9.52 -18.45 -16.71
N ILE A 29 -8.35 -17.97 -17.08
CA ILE A 29 -7.33 -18.80 -17.75
C ILE A 29 -6.42 -19.30 -16.63
N THR A 30 -6.79 -20.43 -16.04
CA THR A 30 -6.16 -20.95 -14.83
C THR A 30 -5.56 -22.34 -15.04
N ASN A 31 -4.85 -22.83 -14.03
CA ASN A 31 -4.24 -24.15 -14.07
C ASN A 31 -5.27 -25.28 -13.90
N ASP A 32 -4.96 -26.43 -14.50
CA ASP A 32 -5.91 -27.55 -14.62
C ASP A 32 -6.25 -28.19 -13.26
N VAL A 33 -5.35 -28.07 -12.27
CA VAL A 33 -5.49 -28.70 -10.96
C VAL A 33 -6.61 -28.08 -10.13
N VAL A 34 -6.89 -26.75 -10.34
CA VAL A 34 -7.75 -25.98 -9.44
C VAL A 34 -9.04 -25.47 -10.07
N ARG A 35 -9.30 -25.81 -11.34
CA ARG A 35 -10.44 -25.25 -12.12
C ARG A 35 -11.78 -25.37 -11.39
N THR A 36 -12.12 -26.58 -10.97
CA THR A 36 -13.41 -26.82 -10.27
C THR A 36 -13.47 -26.11 -8.93
N PHE A 37 -12.36 -26.09 -8.17
CA PHE A 37 -12.31 -25.43 -6.88
C PHE A 37 -12.44 -23.91 -7.03
N SER A 38 -11.77 -23.32 -8.02
CA SER A 38 -11.89 -21.89 -8.35
C SER A 38 -13.29 -21.50 -8.82
N ALA A 39 -13.92 -22.34 -9.66
CA ALA A 39 -15.29 -22.09 -10.10
C ALA A 39 -16.27 -22.12 -8.93
N ASN A 40 -16.20 -23.13 -8.05
CA ASN A 40 -17.06 -23.24 -6.89
C ASN A 40 -16.84 -22.07 -5.91
N GLY A 41 -15.61 -21.66 -5.68
CA GLY A 41 -15.31 -20.51 -4.84
C GLY A 41 -15.87 -19.19 -5.40
N LEU A 42 -15.76 -18.96 -6.71
CA LEU A 42 -16.38 -17.80 -7.37
C LEU A 42 -17.90 -17.80 -7.24
N LEU A 43 -18.54 -18.94 -7.47
CA LEU A 43 -20.00 -19.09 -7.26
C LEU A 43 -20.39 -18.82 -5.81
N ALA A 44 -19.60 -19.33 -4.86
CA ALA A 44 -19.87 -19.13 -3.43
C ALA A 44 -19.83 -17.65 -3.01
N ILE A 45 -18.90 -16.87 -3.54
CA ILE A 45 -18.83 -15.42 -3.25
C ILE A 45 -19.90 -14.60 -3.99
N GLY A 46 -20.63 -15.19 -4.94
CA GLY A 46 -21.65 -14.52 -5.75
C GLY A 46 -21.12 -13.95 -7.08
N ALA A 47 -20.00 -14.45 -7.59
CA ALA A 47 -19.47 -14.12 -8.91
C ALA A 47 -19.82 -15.21 -9.94
N SER A 48 -19.71 -14.90 -11.22
CA SER A 48 -19.95 -15.83 -12.34
C SER A 48 -18.62 -16.27 -12.96
N PRO A 49 -18.19 -17.54 -12.86
CA PRO A 49 -16.94 -18.00 -13.45
C PRO A 49 -17.10 -18.50 -14.88
N ILE A 50 -16.12 -18.17 -15.74
CA ILE A 50 -15.89 -18.89 -17.01
C ILE A 50 -14.46 -19.41 -17.03
N MET A 51 -14.30 -20.73 -17.22
CA MET A 51 -13.00 -21.37 -17.39
C MET A 51 -12.66 -21.45 -18.87
N SER A 52 -11.85 -20.50 -19.37
CA SER A 52 -11.55 -20.38 -20.79
C SER A 52 -10.22 -21.05 -21.17
N GLU A 53 -10.21 -21.72 -22.34
CA GLU A 53 -9.03 -22.40 -22.92
C GLU A 53 -8.90 -22.16 -24.43
N CYS A 54 -9.79 -21.37 -25.02
CA CYS A 54 -9.87 -21.20 -26.47
C CYS A 54 -9.90 -19.71 -26.83
N SER A 55 -9.01 -19.29 -27.70
CA SER A 55 -8.90 -17.90 -28.15
C SER A 55 -10.14 -17.44 -28.93
N GLU A 56 -10.75 -18.32 -29.70
CA GLU A 56 -11.94 -18.00 -30.48
C GLU A 56 -13.14 -17.72 -29.57
N ASP A 57 -13.34 -18.56 -28.57
CA ASP A 57 -14.39 -18.41 -27.57
C ASP A 57 -14.17 -17.13 -26.70
N LEU A 58 -12.91 -16.85 -26.35
CA LEU A 58 -12.55 -15.69 -25.56
C LEU A 58 -12.97 -14.36 -26.24
N LYS A 59 -12.88 -14.25 -27.55
CA LYS A 59 -13.27 -13.04 -28.30
C LYS A 59 -14.74 -12.67 -28.10
N ASP A 60 -15.60 -13.68 -28.00
CA ASP A 60 -17.03 -13.50 -27.84
C ASP A 60 -17.40 -13.20 -26.37
N LEU A 61 -16.60 -13.68 -25.42
CA LEU A 61 -16.87 -13.60 -23.99
C LEU A 61 -16.27 -12.37 -23.31
N ILE A 62 -15.10 -11.90 -23.78
CA ILE A 62 -14.33 -10.86 -23.09
C ILE A 62 -15.10 -9.55 -22.96
N VAL A 63 -15.97 -9.24 -23.89
CA VAL A 63 -16.80 -8.04 -23.90
C VAL A 63 -17.79 -7.95 -22.72
N TYR A 64 -18.07 -9.08 -22.10
CA TYR A 64 -18.96 -9.17 -20.94
C TYR A 64 -18.19 -9.35 -19.61
N ALA A 65 -16.86 -9.54 -19.68
CA ALA A 65 -16.06 -9.84 -18.51
C ALA A 65 -15.91 -8.61 -17.61
N SER A 66 -16.07 -8.81 -16.33
CA SER A 66 -15.72 -7.82 -15.31
C SER A 66 -14.24 -7.88 -14.93
N ALA A 67 -13.58 -9.04 -15.10
CA ALA A 67 -12.16 -9.23 -14.90
C ALA A 67 -11.64 -10.49 -15.61
N LEU A 68 -10.34 -10.49 -15.94
CA LEU A 68 -9.61 -11.63 -16.47
C LEU A 68 -8.54 -12.08 -15.48
N LEU A 69 -8.57 -13.36 -15.07
CA LEU A 69 -7.50 -14.00 -14.32
C LEU A 69 -6.59 -14.78 -15.28
N ILE A 70 -5.29 -14.54 -15.19
CA ILE A 70 -4.25 -15.35 -15.81
C ILE A 70 -3.39 -16.00 -14.71
N ASN A 71 -3.48 -17.31 -14.56
CA ASN A 71 -2.71 -18.13 -13.63
C ASN A 71 -1.84 -19.11 -14.40
N ILE A 72 -0.52 -19.02 -14.24
CA ILE A 72 0.45 -19.77 -15.05
C ILE A 72 0.82 -21.15 -14.47
N GLY A 73 0.02 -21.71 -13.55
CA GLY A 73 0.38 -22.94 -12.80
C GLY A 73 0.72 -24.16 -13.68
N THR A 74 -0.07 -24.45 -14.73
CA THR A 74 0.19 -25.51 -15.71
C THR A 74 0.67 -24.92 -17.04
N LEU A 75 1.86 -24.31 -17.01
CA LEU A 75 2.44 -23.59 -18.13
C LEU A 75 2.85 -24.51 -19.29
N THR A 76 2.42 -24.17 -20.51
CA THR A 76 2.91 -24.74 -21.76
C THR A 76 3.20 -23.64 -22.78
N PRO A 77 4.02 -23.88 -23.83
CA PRO A 77 4.28 -22.87 -24.87
C PRO A 77 3.01 -22.37 -25.56
N GLU A 78 2.02 -23.26 -25.77
CA GLU A 78 0.73 -22.91 -26.39
C GLU A 78 -0.05 -21.95 -25.49
N LYS A 79 -0.10 -22.22 -24.18
CA LYS A 79 -0.76 -21.35 -23.20
C LYS A 79 -0.11 -19.97 -23.14
N VAL A 80 1.21 -19.85 -23.35
CA VAL A 80 1.87 -18.54 -23.39
C VAL A 80 1.35 -17.68 -24.54
N GLY A 81 1.15 -18.27 -25.72
CA GLY A 81 0.52 -17.60 -26.86
C GLY A 81 -0.90 -17.11 -26.51
N TYR A 82 -1.67 -17.97 -25.87
CA TYR A 82 -3.03 -17.68 -25.43
C TYR A 82 -3.08 -16.57 -24.37
N TYR A 83 -2.17 -16.53 -23.39
CA TYR A 83 -2.09 -15.44 -22.41
C TYR A 83 -1.85 -14.11 -23.09
N LYS A 84 -0.93 -14.03 -24.05
CA LYS A 84 -0.63 -12.78 -24.78
C LYS A 84 -1.83 -12.28 -25.60
N GLU A 85 -2.57 -13.18 -26.24
CA GLU A 85 -3.79 -12.85 -26.97
C GLU A 85 -4.89 -12.38 -26.01
N ALA A 86 -5.07 -13.07 -24.88
CA ALA A 86 -6.04 -12.70 -23.84
C ALA A 86 -5.76 -11.31 -23.26
N ILE A 87 -4.49 -10.98 -22.97
CA ILE A 87 -4.08 -9.65 -22.51
C ILE A 87 -4.42 -8.59 -23.57
N LYS A 88 -4.16 -8.85 -24.85
CA LYS A 88 -4.46 -7.93 -25.92
C LYS A 88 -5.97 -7.65 -26.00
N LEU A 89 -6.79 -8.70 -25.95
CA LEU A 89 -8.25 -8.56 -25.97
C LEU A 89 -8.78 -7.84 -24.73
N ALA A 90 -8.30 -8.22 -23.52
CA ALA A 90 -8.71 -7.56 -22.29
C ALA A 90 -8.39 -6.05 -22.33
N LYS A 91 -7.23 -5.67 -22.86
CA LYS A 91 -6.85 -4.26 -23.03
C LYS A 91 -7.74 -3.53 -24.01
N GLU A 92 -8.17 -4.18 -25.09
CA GLU A 92 -9.06 -3.59 -26.11
C GLU A 92 -10.44 -3.25 -25.54
N TYR A 93 -10.91 -4.02 -24.53
CA TYR A 93 -12.22 -3.86 -23.90
C TYR A 93 -12.14 -3.29 -22.48
N ASP A 94 -11.00 -2.75 -22.05
CA ASP A 94 -10.77 -2.17 -20.72
C ASP A 94 -11.08 -3.16 -19.56
N VAL A 95 -10.90 -4.46 -19.79
CA VAL A 95 -11.10 -5.50 -18.77
C VAL A 95 -9.86 -5.61 -17.90
N PRO A 96 -9.96 -5.44 -16.57
CA PRO A 96 -8.82 -5.57 -15.67
C PRO A 96 -8.24 -6.98 -15.67
N ILE A 97 -6.89 -7.06 -15.63
CA ILE A 97 -6.14 -8.31 -15.73
C ILE A 97 -5.42 -8.59 -14.41
N ILE A 98 -5.74 -9.72 -13.79
CA ILE A 98 -5.07 -10.22 -12.61
C ILE A 98 -4.08 -11.30 -13.03
N LEU A 99 -2.79 -11.12 -12.71
CA LEU A 99 -1.73 -12.09 -12.98
C LEU A 99 -1.33 -12.84 -11.70
N ASP A 100 -1.45 -14.16 -11.73
CA ASP A 100 -1.00 -15.07 -10.68
C ASP A 100 0.22 -15.87 -11.19
N PRO A 101 1.47 -15.49 -10.80
CA PRO A 101 2.71 -15.99 -11.35
C PRO A 101 3.14 -17.33 -10.72
N VAL A 102 2.22 -18.26 -10.54
CA VAL A 102 2.42 -19.54 -9.82
C VAL A 102 3.73 -20.22 -10.17
N GLY A 103 4.61 -20.38 -9.16
CA GLY A 103 5.87 -21.10 -9.29
C GLY A 103 6.94 -20.38 -10.10
N CYS A 104 6.83 -19.09 -10.36
CA CYS A 104 7.82 -18.34 -11.16
C CYS A 104 9.21 -18.31 -10.50
N HIS A 105 9.28 -18.38 -9.17
CA HIS A 105 10.54 -18.45 -8.42
C HIS A 105 11.30 -19.77 -8.63
N ALA A 106 10.62 -20.84 -9.04
CA ALA A 106 11.19 -22.18 -9.13
C ALA A 106 11.83 -22.51 -10.51
N GLY A 107 11.69 -21.63 -11.51
CA GLY A 107 12.24 -21.92 -12.84
C GLY A 107 12.37 -20.69 -13.76
N ALA A 108 13.53 -20.57 -14.41
CA ALA A 108 13.87 -19.44 -15.28
C ALA A 108 12.84 -19.22 -16.41
N TYR A 109 12.32 -20.29 -17.02
CA TYR A 109 11.29 -20.19 -18.06
C TYR A 109 9.99 -19.60 -17.55
N ARG A 110 9.52 -20.01 -16.36
CA ARG A 110 8.32 -19.44 -15.75
C ARG A 110 8.50 -17.96 -15.44
N LEU A 111 9.65 -17.60 -14.87
CA LEU A 111 9.98 -16.22 -14.58
C LEU A 111 10.04 -15.37 -15.85
N SER A 112 10.69 -15.85 -16.91
CA SER A 112 10.75 -15.11 -18.18
C SER A 112 9.37 -14.86 -18.79
N VAL A 113 8.45 -15.84 -18.71
CA VAL A 113 7.07 -15.64 -19.16
C VAL A 113 6.35 -14.57 -18.33
N VAL A 114 6.48 -14.60 -17.00
CA VAL A 114 5.87 -13.56 -16.13
C VAL A 114 6.38 -12.17 -16.49
N LEU A 115 7.70 -12.02 -16.66
CA LEU A 115 8.31 -10.75 -17.03
C LEU A 115 7.83 -10.27 -18.41
N ASP A 116 7.68 -11.16 -19.37
CA ASP A 116 7.13 -10.85 -20.69
C ASP A 116 5.67 -10.35 -20.60
N LEU A 117 4.84 -10.99 -19.75
CA LEU A 117 3.46 -10.57 -19.54
C LEU A 117 3.38 -9.20 -18.84
N ILE A 118 4.22 -8.95 -17.83
CA ILE A 118 4.30 -7.65 -17.14
C ILE A 118 4.74 -6.54 -18.11
N LYS A 119 5.70 -6.80 -18.99
CA LYS A 119 6.20 -5.83 -19.99
C LYS A 119 5.11 -5.36 -20.96
N THR A 120 3.96 -6.02 -21.05
CA THR A 120 2.81 -5.51 -21.83
C THR A 120 2.24 -4.21 -21.27
N GLY A 121 2.51 -3.90 -20.00
CA GLY A 121 1.99 -2.74 -19.28
C GLY A 121 0.47 -2.75 -19.06
N SER A 122 -0.15 -3.93 -19.15
CA SER A 122 -1.63 -4.08 -19.10
C SER A 122 -2.11 -4.86 -17.88
N ILE A 123 -1.20 -5.28 -16.99
CA ILE A 123 -1.58 -5.99 -15.76
C ILE A 123 -2.15 -4.98 -14.77
N SER A 124 -3.33 -5.29 -14.23
CA SER A 124 -4.05 -4.46 -13.26
C SER A 124 -3.78 -4.85 -11.79
N LEU A 125 -3.37 -6.10 -11.55
CA LEU A 125 -2.97 -6.64 -10.25
C LEU A 125 -2.01 -7.81 -10.44
N LEU A 126 -0.88 -7.78 -9.75
CA LEU A 126 0.01 -8.94 -9.57
C LEU A 126 -0.25 -9.56 -8.20
N ARG A 127 -0.62 -10.85 -8.16
CA ARG A 127 -0.81 -11.58 -6.91
C ARG A 127 0.06 -12.84 -6.91
N GLY A 128 0.97 -12.96 -5.97
CA GLY A 128 1.80 -14.15 -5.76
C GLY A 128 2.07 -14.40 -4.28
N ASN A 129 2.74 -15.51 -3.94
CA ASN A 129 3.31 -15.65 -2.62
C ASN A 129 4.59 -14.80 -2.50
N GLN A 130 5.10 -14.63 -1.26
CA GLN A 130 6.27 -13.79 -0.98
C GLN A 130 7.49 -14.16 -1.85
N SER A 131 7.73 -15.47 -2.10
CA SER A 131 8.84 -15.93 -2.93
C SER A 131 8.63 -15.59 -4.41
N GLU A 132 7.42 -15.69 -4.92
CA GLU A 132 7.05 -15.33 -6.29
C GLU A 132 7.19 -13.83 -6.53
N VAL A 133 6.64 -13.01 -5.62
CA VAL A 133 6.75 -11.55 -5.67
C VAL A 133 8.20 -11.10 -5.59
N LYS A 134 8.99 -11.70 -4.69
CA LYS A 134 10.43 -11.42 -4.59
C LYS A 134 11.19 -11.78 -5.87
N ALA A 135 10.93 -12.92 -6.46
CA ALA A 135 11.61 -13.36 -7.69
C ALA A 135 11.34 -12.40 -8.86
N VAL A 136 10.10 -11.90 -8.98
CA VAL A 136 9.74 -10.89 -9.99
C VAL A 136 10.46 -9.56 -9.72
N TYR A 137 10.46 -9.11 -8.46
CA TYR A 137 11.14 -7.87 -8.07
C TYR A 137 12.66 -7.94 -8.35
N ASP A 138 13.33 -9.02 -7.91
CA ASP A 138 14.78 -9.19 -8.10
C ASP A 138 15.16 -9.17 -9.58
N ALA A 139 14.36 -9.82 -10.43
CA ALA A 139 14.61 -9.86 -11.87
C ALA A 139 14.47 -8.48 -12.53
N LEU A 140 13.38 -7.75 -12.23
CA LEU A 140 13.15 -6.42 -12.80
C LEU A 140 14.12 -5.36 -12.26
N SER A 141 14.51 -5.46 -11.00
CA SER A 141 15.50 -4.56 -10.39
C SER A 141 16.91 -4.79 -10.93
N SER A 142 17.24 -6.01 -11.36
CA SER A 142 18.53 -6.34 -11.96
C SER A 142 18.69 -5.79 -13.37
N ASP A 143 17.60 -5.74 -14.14
CA ASP A 143 17.57 -5.16 -15.49
C ASP A 143 17.72 -3.62 -15.49
N ASN A 144 17.33 -2.97 -14.38
CA ASN A 144 17.39 -1.52 -14.19
C ASN A 144 18.69 -1.02 -13.52
N LYS A 145 19.69 -1.88 -13.32
CA LYS A 145 20.98 -1.44 -12.78
C LYS A 145 21.72 -0.56 -13.78
N ASP A 146 21.61 0.76 -13.61
CA ASP A 146 22.77 1.62 -13.76
C ASP A 146 23.86 1.07 -12.82
N GLU A 147 25.07 0.86 -13.32
CA GLU A 147 26.18 0.19 -12.62
C GLU A 147 26.60 0.86 -11.29
N ASN A 148 25.91 1.91 -10.86
CA ASN A 148 26.21 2.72 -9.67
C ASN A 148 25.10 2.70 -8.59
N SER A 149 24.09 1.84 -8.65
CA SER A 149 23.10 1.74 -7.56
C SER A 149 23.59 0.75 -6.49
N PRO A 150 23.78 1.18 -5.23
CA PRO A 150 24.20 0.31 -4.14
C PRO A 150 23.02 -0.47 -3.55
N LEU A 151 22.27 -1.19 -4.39
CA LEU A 151 21.33 -2.20 -3.89
C LEU A 151 22.16 -3.41 -3.49
N GLY A 152 22.48 -3.47 -2.21
CA GLY A 152 23.36 -4.45 -1.59
C GLY A 152 22.97 -5.89 -1.94
N LYS A 153 23.98 -6.65 -2.35
CA LYS A 153 24.01 -8.10 -2.20
C LYS A 153 23.77 -8.41 -0.72
N GLY A 154 22.65 -9.05 -0.39
CA GLY A 154 22.48 -9.61 0.95
C GLY A 154 21.10 -9.33 1.55
N VAL A 155 20.13 -10.11 1.14
CA VAL A 155 19.01 -10.47 2.00
C VAL A 155 18.92 -12.01 1.97
N ASP A 156 19.87 -12.63 2.62
CA ASP A 156 19.73 -14.02 3.06
C ASP A 156 19.07 -13.96 4.45
N GLY A 157 17.79 -14.34 4.50
CA GLY A 157 17.00 -14.38 5.73
C GLY A 157 15.82 -13.40 5.68
N ALA A 158 14.84 -13.67 4.80
CA ALA A 158 13.62 -12.88 4.69
C ALA A 158 12.84 -12.88 6.01
N GLN A 159 12.90 -11.80 6.76
CA GLN A 159 11.95 -11.49 7.82
C GLN A 159 10.70 -10.86 7.23
N VAL A 160 9.58 -10.95 7.92
CA VAL A 160 8.25 -10.45 7.55
C VAL A 160 8.27 -8.99 7.05
N ALA A 161 9.13 -8.14 7.62
CA ALA A 161 9.33 -6.75 7.19
C ALA A 161 9.77 -6.59 5.72
N ASP A 162 10.49 -7.55 5.15
CA ASP A 162 10.98 -7.46 3.78
C ASP A 162 9.87 -7.60 2.74
N SER A 163 8.82 -8.38 3.03
CA SER A 163 7.71 -8.61 2.10
C SER A 163 6.87 -7.36 1.85
N ALA A 164 6.64 -6.54 2.88
CA ALA A 164 5.97 -5.24 2.75
C ALA A 164 6.75 -4.29 1.83
N ILE A 165 8.07 -4.19 2.07
CA ILE A 165 8.98 -3.34 1.29
C ILE A 165 9.04 -3.82 -0.18
N ILE A 166 9.16 -5.13 -0.40
CA ILE A 166 9.22 -5.71 -1.74
C ILE A 166 7.91 -5.49 -2.49
N ALA A 167 6.75 -5.71 -1.84
CA ALA A 167 5.45 -5.45 -2.43
C ALA A 167 5.31 -3.97 -2.83
N TYR A 168 5.72 -3.04 -1.97
CA TYR A 168 5.71 -1.61 -2.25
C TYR A 168 6.61 -1.25 -3.44
N ARG A 169 7.87 -1.69 -3.41
CA ARG A 169 8.84 -1.40 -4.48
C ARG A 169 8.41 -1.98 -5.81
N LEU A 170 7.92 -3.23 -5.81
CA LEU A 170 7.44 -3.88 -7.03
C LEU A 170 6.21 -3.17 -7.58
N ALA A 171 5.24 -2.78 -6.74
CA ALA A 171 4.06 -2.06 -7.18
C ALA A 171 4.42 -0.75 -7.90
N ARG A 172 5.40 0.00 -7.38
CA ARG A 172 5.92 1.21 -8.03
C ARG A 172 6.66 0.90 -9.34
N LEU A 173 7.44 -0.19 -9.37
CA LEU A 173 8.26 -0.55 -10.52
C LEU A 173 7.41 -0.96 -11.72
N ILE A 174 6.33 -1.71 -11.48
CA ILE A 174 5.42 -2.20 -12.54
C ILE A 174 4.17 -1.33 -12.71
N ASN A 175 4.02 -0.28 -11.88
CA ASN A 175 2.88 0.64 -11.88
C ASN A 175 1.53 -0.09 -11.81
N CYS A 176 1.44 -1.11 -10.96
CA CYS A 176 0.18 -1.77 -10.63
C CYS A 176 0.21 -2.33 -9.20
N PRO A 177 -0.94 -2.50 -8.54
CA PRO A 177 -1.01 -3.11 -7.23
C PRO A 177 -0.36 -4.49 -7.16
N VAL A 178 0.24 -4.80 -6.02
CA VAL A 178 0.89 -6.09 -5.74
C VAL A 178 0.33 -6.67 -4.45
N VAL A 179 -0.06 -7.94 -4.50
CA VAL A 179 -0.44 -8.76 -3.35
C VAL A 179 0.62 -9.83 -3.13
N ALA A 180 1.26 -9.82 -1.98
CA ALA A 180 2.25 -10.80 -1.55
C ALA A 180 1.67 -11.63 -0.39
N THR A 181 1.33 -12.91 -0.65
CA THR A 181 0.70 -13.77 0.36
C THR A 181 1.74 -14.63 1.11
N GLY A 182 1.50 -14.81 2.42
CA GLY A 182 2.40 -15.53 3.31
C GLY A 182 1.75 -15.96 4.61
N GLU A 183 2.52 -15.97 5.69
CA GLU A 183 1.99 -16.09 7.05
C GLU A 183 1.18 -14.86 7.42
N GLU A 184 1.63 -13.71 7.00
CA GLU A 184 0.90 -12.45 6.93
C GLU A 184 0.90 -11.98 5.48
N ASP A 185 -0.26 -11.55 4.99
CA ASP A 185 -0.42 -11.05 3.62
C ASP A 185 -0.14 -9.55 3.58
N TYR A 186 0.53 -9.10 2.51
CA TYR A 186 0.77 -7.69 2.25
C TYR A 186 0.19 -7.27 0.92
N VAL A 187 -0.41 -6.09 0.89
CA VAL A 187 -0.86 -5.46 -0.35
C VAL A 187 -0.33 -4.05 -0.46
N SER A 188 0.15 -3.68 -1.65
CA SER A 188 0.55 -2.31 -1.95
C SER A 188 -0.01 -1.86 -3.29
N ASP A 189 -0.50 -0.61 -3.33
CA ASP A 189 -0.89 0.08 -4.57
C ASP A 189 0.22 1.03 -5.09
N GLY A 190 1.41 0.95 -4.50
CA GLY A 190 2.55 1.82 -4.81
C GLY A 190 2.55 3.16 -4.06
N THR A 191 1.48 3.46 -3.31
CA THR A 191 1.39 4.61 -2.39
C THR A 191 1.31 4.13 -0.95
N ARG A 192 0.38 3.24 -0.65
CA ARG A 192 0.15 2.65 0.68
C ARG A 192 0.56 1.18 0.70
N VAL A 193 0.83 0.69 1.92
CA VAL A 193 1.02 -0.72 2.19
C VAL A 193 0.07 -1.13 3.31
N PHE A 194 -0.55 -2.29 3.17
CA PHE A 194 -1.44 -2.87 4.16
C PHE A 194 -0.97 -4.27 4.53
N ALA A 195 -0.95 -4.55 5.82
CA ALA A 195 -0.81 -5.90 6.38
C ALA A 195 -2.20 -6.48 6.65
N VAL A 196 -2.39 -7.73 6.30
CA VAL A 196 -3.67 -8.45 6.45
C VAL A 196 -3.41 -9.73 7.25
N PRO A 197 -3.45 -9.67 8.59
CA PRO A 197 -3.14 -10.80 9.48
C PRO A 197 -4.35 -11.74 9.63
N HIS A 198 -4.86 -12.23 8.52
CA HIS A 198 -5.99 -13.15 8.45
C HIS A 198 -5.62 -14.46 7.77
N GLY A 199 -6.34 -15.51 8.12
CA GLY A 199 -6.15 -16.83 7.55
C GLY A 199 -5.67 -17.84 8.58
N HIS A 200 -5.39 -19.05 8.12
CA HIS A 200 -4.92 -20.16 8.97
C HIS A 200 -3.99 -21.08 8.18
N SER A 201 -2.98 -21.64 8.84
CA SER A 201 -1.96 -22.48 8.21
C SER A 201 -2.52 -23.71 7.50
N ILE A 202 -3.69 -24.23 7.89
CA ILE A 202 -4.34 -25.38 7.21
C ILE A 202 -4.69 -25.06 5.74
N MET A 203 -4.83 -23.79 5.37
CA MET A 203 -5.08 -23.38 3.99
C MET A 203 -3.98 -23.89 3.04
N THR A 204 -2.74 -23.99 3.52
CA THR A 204 -1.62 -24.53 2.75
C THR A 204 -1.71 -26.04 2.52
N ALA A 205 -2.51 -26.76 3.31
CA ALA A 205 -2.73 -28.20 3.18
C ALA A 205 -3.87 -28.55 2.19
N VAL A 206 -4.54 -27.55 1.60
CA VAL A 206 -5.59 -27.73 0.60
C VAL A 206 -5.15 -27.11 -0.71
N THR A 207 -4.96 -27.99 -1.71
CA THR A 207 -4.55 -27.55 -3.05
C THR A 207 -5.59 -26.59 -3.64
N GLY A 208 -5.12 -25.48 -4.16
CA GLY A 208 -5.95 -24.53 -4.88
C GLY A 208 -6.41 -23.32 -4.07
N THR A 209 -6.25 -23.29 -2.74
CA THR A 209 -6.61 -22.12 -1.94
C THR A 209 -5.87 -20.85 -2.40
N GLY A 210 -4.57 -20.95 -2.69
CA GLY A 210 -3.84 -19.82 -3.27
C GLY A 210 -4.40 -19.41 -4.64
N CYS A 211 -4.59 -20.32 -5.56
CA CYS A 211 -5.09 -20.02 -6.91
C CYS A 211 -6.54 -19.50 -6.89
N LEU A 212 -7.38 -19.99 -5.97
CA LEU A 212 -8.73 -19.48 -5.78
C LEU A 212 -8.69 -18.02 -5.31
N LEU A 213 -7.73 -17.64 -4.45
CA LEU A 213 -7.58 -16.24 -4.03
C LEU A 213 -7.37 -15.32 -5.23
N GLY A 214 -6.56 -15.72 -6.22
CA GLY A 214 -6.39 -14.95 -7.46
C GLY A 214 -7.73 -14.71 -8.18
N ALA A 215 -8.59 -15.73 -8.23
CA ALA A 215 -9.91 -15.63 -8.84
C ALA A 215 -10.87 -14.74 -8.00
N VAL A 216 -10.82 -14.85 -6.67
CA VAL A 216 -11.59 -13.99 -5.75
C VAL A 216 -11.18 -12.53 -5.90
N LEU A 217 -9.88 -12.25 -5.92
CA LEU A 217 -9.37 -10.89 -6.15
C LEU A 217 -9.78 -10.34 -7.52
N ALA A 218 -9.86 -11.19 -8.55
CA ALA A 218 -10.38 -10.79 -9.85
C ALA A 218 -11.86 -10.36 -9.77
N ALA A 219 -12.70 -11.12 -9.05
CA ALA A 219 -14.09 -10.76 -8.86
C ALA A 219 -14.26 -9.43 -8.09
N PHE A 220 -13.46 -9.23 -7.03
CA PHE A 220 -13.43 -7.95 -6.30
C PHE A 220 -12.95 -6.81 -7.21
N PHE A 221 -11.86 -7.00 -7.93
CA PHE A 221 -11.34 -5.97 -8.83
C PHE A 221 -12.35 -5.56 -9.91
N GLY A 222 -13.14 -6.51 -10.40
CA GLY A 222 -14.24 -6.28 -11.36
C GLY A 222 -15.37 -5.38 -10.84
N ILE A 223 -15.45 -5.12 -9.54
CA ILE A 223 -16.42 -4.19 -8.95
C ILE A 223 -15.77 -2.93 -8.37
N TYR A 224 -14.46 -2.78 -8.43
CA TYR A 224 -13.71 -1.71 -7.78
C TYR A 224 -14.16 -0.31 -8.19
N ASP A 225 -14.60 -0.11 -9.43
CA ASP A 225 -15.16 1.16 -9.90
C ASP A 225 -16.29 1.72 -9.04
N SER A 226 -16.96 0.87 -8.25
CA SER A 226 -18.01 1.31 -7.33
C SER A 226 -17.47 1.91 -6.04
N PHE A 227 -16.17 1.78 -5.78
CA PHE A 227 -15.53 2.14 -4.51
C PHE A 227 -14.33 3.08 -4.69
N LYS A 228 -13.87 3.34 -5.91
CA LYS A 228 -12.67 4.13 -6.21
C LYS A 228 -12.67 5.56 -5.65
N ASP A 229 -13.86 6.14 -5.43
CA ASP A 229 -13.99 7.47 -4.85
C ASP A 229 -13.90 7.47 -3.31
N SER A 230 -14.04 6.29 -2.67
CA SER A 230 -14.04 6.15 -1.21
C SER A 230 -12.87 5.32 -0.67
N LEU A 231 -12.35 4.36 -1.45
CA LEU A 231 -11.26 3.47 -1.05
C LEU A 231 -10.13 3.52 -2.08
N SER A 232 -8.88 3.54 -1.61
CA SER A 232 -7.75 3.28 -2.51
C SER A 232 -7.77 1.84 -3.00
N THR A 233 -7.09 1.57 -4.12
CA THR A 233 -7.01 0.21 -4.65
C THR A 233 -6.37 -0.76 -3.65
N GLY A 234 -5.32 -0.31 -2.95
CA GLY A 234 -4.65 -1.11 -1.92
C GLY A 234 -5.57 -1.45 -0.75
N GLU A 235 -6.31 -0.46 -0.25
CA GLU A 235 -7.27 -0.64 0.84
C GLU A 235 -8.42 -1.58 0.45
N PHE A 236 -8.98 -1.40 -0.74
CA PHE A 236 -10.03 -2.26 -1.26
C PHE A 236 -9.58 -3.73 -1.40
N LEU A 237 -8.37 -3.96 -1.91
CA LEU A 237 -7.78 -5.29 -2.01
C LEU A 237 -7.44 -5.88 -0.63
N ALA A 238 -7.04 -5.06 0.35
CA ALA A 238 -6.81 -5.51 1.71
C ALA A 238 -8.10 -6.05 2.36
N TYR A 239 -9.26 -5.43 2.10
CA TYR A 239 -10.54 -5.98 2.55
C TYR A 239 -10.93 -7.27 1.84
N ALA A 240 -10.60 -7.41 0.55
CA ALA A 240 -10.81 -8.68 -0.17
C ALA A 240 -9.96 -9.82 0.41
N LEU A 241 -8.70 -9.53 0.77
CA LEU A 241 -7.83 -10.48 1.48
C LEU A 241 -8.37 -10.81 2.87
N ALA A 242 -8.79 -9.81 3.64
CA ALA A 242 -9.37 -10.01 4.97
C ALA A 242 -10.61 -10.92 4.91
N TYR A 243 -11.53 -10.69 3.96
CA TYR A 243 -12.66 -11.56 3.72
C TYR A 243 -12.25 -13.01 3.47
N TYR A 244 -11.27 -13.21 2.59
CA TYR A 244 -10.77 -14.54 2.24
C TYR A 244 -10.10 -15.25 3.42
N GLY A 245 -9.30 -14.53 4.18
CA GLY A 245 -8.66 -15.04 5.40
C GLY A 245 -9.66 -15.37 6.50
N LEU A 246 -10.66 -14.50 6.73
CA LEU A 246 -11.75 -14.72 7.67
C LEU A 246 -12.60 -15.96 7.31
N ALA A 247 -12.81 -16.20 6.01
CA ALA A 247 -13.46 -17.44 5.57
C ALA A 247 -12.62 -18.66 5.96
N GLY A 248 -11.30 -18.60 5.85
CA GLY A 248 -10.38 -19.64 6.33
C GLY A 248 -10.47 -19.85 7.83
N GLU A 249 -10.45 -18.79 8.63
CA GLU A 249 -10.60 -18.84 10.08
C GLU A 249 -11.95 -19.43 10.52
N SER A 250 -13.03 -19.02 9.84
CA SER A 250 -14.39 -19.52 10.09
C SER A 250 -14.52 -21.00 9.75
N ALA A 251 -13.92 -21.43 8.65
CA ALA A 251 -13.88 -22.84 8.24
C ALA A 251 -13.18 -23.72 9.28
N VAL A 252 -12.07 -23.25 9.87
CA VAL A 252 -11.36 -23.99 10.92
C VAL A 252 -12.19 -24.17 12.17
N LYS A 253 -12.98 -23.16 12.55
CA LYS A 253 -13.90 -23.27 13.70
C LYS A 253 -14.89 -24.43 13.55
N VAL A 254 -15.27 -24.77 12.31
CA VAL A 254 -16.20 -25.85 11.99
C VAL A 254 -15.49 -27.19 11.75
N SER A 255 -14.44 -27.19 10.94
CA SER A 255 -13.75 -28.42 10.47
C SER A 255 -12.68 -28.93 11.41
N GLY A 256 -12.15 -28.06 12.28
CA GLY A 256 -10.85 -28.28 12.92
C GLY A 256 -9.73 -28.36 11.86
N ILE A 257 -8.61 -28.99 12.22
CA ILE A 257 -7.42 -29.16 11.35
C ILE A 257 -7.52 -30.38 10.42
N LYS A 258 -8.67 -30.58 9.73
CA LYS A 258 -8.92 -31.69 8.82
C LYS A 258 -9.04 -31.15 7.38
N PRO A 259 -8.04 -31.32 6.50
CA PRO A 259 -8.01 -30.65 5.18
C PRO A 259 -9.23 -30.93 4.31
N GLY A 260 -9.76 -32.16 4.30
CA GLY A 260 -10.95 -32.50 3.51
C GLY A 260 -12.21 -31.80 4.00
N SER A 261 -12.48 -31.83 5.32
CA SER A 261 -13.60 -31.12 5.93
C SER A 261 -13.41 -29.60 5.85
N PHE A 262 -12.17 -29.12 5.99
CA PHE A 262 -11.84 -27.71 5.81
C PHE A 262 -12.20 -27.21 4.41
N SER A 263 -11.83 -27.96 3.36
CA SER A 263 -12.14 -27.56 1.98
C SER A 263 -13.63 -27.33 1.74
N VAL A 264 -14.48 -28.15 2.31
CA VAL A 264 -15.95 -27.97 2.24
C VAL A 264 -16.38 -26.77 3.07
N ALA A 265 -15.99 -26.73 4.34
CA ALA A 265 -16.34 -25.63 5.25
C ALA A 265 -15.83 -24.27 4.76
N PHE A 266 -14.73 -24.24 4.00
CA PHE A 266 -14.17 -23.01 3.44
C PHE A 266 -15.06 -22.43 2.33
N ILE A 267 -15.58 -23.27 1.43
CA ILE A 267 -16.54 -22.82 0.41
C ILE A 267 -17.83 -22.37 1.06
N ASP A 268 -18.32 -23.07 2.10
CA ASP A 268 -19.50 -22.66 2.87
C ASP A 268 -19.28 -21.30 3.57
N ALA A 269 -18.07 -21.07 4.14
CA ALA A 269 -17.73 -19.81 4.78
C ALA A 269 -17.67 -18.65 3.77
N LEU A 270 -17.10 -18.86 2.58
CA LEU A 270 -17.10 -17.86 1.50
C LEU A 270 -18.53 -17.45 1.09
N TYR A 271 -19.48 -18.37 1.18
CA TYR A 271 -20.89 -18.08 0.86
C TYR A 271 -21.61 -17.33 1.99
N THR A 272 -21.33 -17.68 3.25
CA THR A 272 -22.11 -17.22 4.41
C THR A 272 -21.60 -15.93 5.04
N LEU A 273 -20.30 -15.59 4.90
CA LEU A 273 -19.76 -14.34 5.41
C LEU A 273 -20.40 -13.13 4.74
N ASP A 274 -20.68 -12.09 5.52
CA ASP A 274 -21.27 -10.83 5.07
C ASP A 274 -20.41 -9.61 5.46
N ASP A 275 -20.88 -8.41 5.08
CA ASP A 275 -20.20 -7.16 5.36
C ASP A 275 -20.12 -6.84 6.86
N GLU A 276 -21.08 -7.28 7.66
CA GLU A 276 -21.10 -7.05 9.12
C GLU A 276 -19.93 -7.80 9.79
N VAL A 277 -19.75 -9.07 9.44
CA VAL A 277 -18.62 -9.87 9.93
C VAL A 277 -17.29 -9.32 9.41
N LEU A 278 -17.22 -8.96 8.13
CA LEU A 278 -16.00 -8.38 7.56
C LEU A 278 -15.57 -7.12 8.31
N VAL A 279 -16.50 -6.24 8.65
CA VAL A 279 -16.20 -4.99 9.38
C VAL A 279 -15.83 -5.26 10.83
N SER A 280 -16.59 -6.12 11.53
CA SER A 280 -16.39 -6.36 12.97
C SER A 280 -15.15 -7.17 13.30
N GLU A 281 -14.73 -8.08 12.41
CA GLU A 281 -13.59 -8.99 12.60
C GLU A 281 -12.33 -8.51 11.86
N ASN A 282 -12.41 -7.39 11.11
CA ASN A 282 -11.30 -6.90 10.31
C ASN A 282 -10.09 -6.47 11.16
N ARG A 283 -8.89 -6.95 10.79
CA ARG A 283 -7.62 -6.62 11.42
C ARG A 283 -6.60 -6.00 10.44
N VAL A 284 -7.07 -5.49 9.31
CA VAL A 284 -6.21 -4.79 8.34
C VAL A 284 -5.51 -3.61 9.01
N GLN A 285 -4.22 -3.48 8.76
CA GLN A 285 -3.39 -2.41 9.30
C GLN A 285 -2.59 -1.73 8.18
N SER A 286 -2.48 -0.41 8.20
CA SER A 286 -1.48 0.27 7.38
C SER A 286 -0.08 -0.05 7.89
N VAL A 287 0.85 -0.23 6.97
CA VAL A 287 2.26 -0.42 7.26
C VAL A 287 3.05 0.68 6.57
N VAL A 288 3.86 1.40 7.33
CA VAL A 288 4.78 2.38 6.76
C VAL A 288 6.11 1.68 6.47
N VAL A 289 6.60 1.84 5.25
CA VAL A 289 7.93 1.33 4.86
C VAL A 289 8.93 2.49 4.76
N PRO A 290 10.23 2.25 5.01
CA PRO A 290 11.25 3.31 5.00
C PRO A 290 11.23 4.14 3.71
N ASP A 291 11.00 3.52 2.58
CA ASP A 291 10.94 4.16 1.26
C ASP A 291 9.88 5.26 1.14
N GLN A 292 8.79 5.16 1.92
CA GLN A 292 7.72 6.17 1.93
C GLN A 292 8.12 7.45 2.67
N LEU A 293 9.15 7.42 3.48
CA LEU A 293 9.56 8.53 4.34
C LEU A 293 10.91 9.15 3.94
N GLN A 294 11.56 8.67 2.87
CA GLN A 294 12.92 9.08 2.47
C GLN A 294 13.07 10.57 2.24
N VAL A 295 12.16 11.17 1.45
CA VAL A 295 12.12 12.61 1.18
C VAL A 295 10.74 13.12 1.55
N TYR A 296 10.65 13.66 2.74
CA TYR A 296 9.40 14.09 3.36
C TYR A 296 9.28 15.61 3.24
N PHE A 297 8.36 16.10 2.43
CA PHE A 297 8.15 17.53 2.25
C PHE A 297 6.99 18.02 3.13
N VAL A 298 7.24 19.04 3.95
CA VAL A 298 6.22 19.70 4.77
C VAL A 298 6.03 21.11 4.25
N CYS A 299 4.79 21.52 3.96
CA CYS A 299 4.52 22.86 3.44
C CYS A 299 3.06 23.25 3.65
N GLY A 300 2.82 24.57 3.76
CA GLY A 300 1.52 25.21 3.75
C GLY A 300 1.58 26.57 3.07
N THR A 301 0.47 27.32 3.10
CA THR A 301 0.43 28.63 2.46
C THR A 301 1.36 29.64 3.14
N GLN A 302 1.63 29.49 4.44
CA GLN A 302 2.59 30.32 5.18
C GLN A 302 4.03 30.23 4.63
N ASP A 303 4.38 29.12 3.97
CA ASP A 303 5.71 28.91 3.37
C ASP A 303 5.79 29.46 1.92
N THR A 304 4.68 29.98 1.38
CA THR A 304 4.54 30.46 -0.01
C THR A 304 3.90 31.85 -0.10
N GLU A 305 4.16 32.72 0.90
CA GLU A 305 3.63 34.08 0.96
C GLU A 305 2.08 34.12 0.93
N LEU A 306 1.44 33.13 1.54
CA LEU A 306 -0.02 32.93 1.57
C LEU A 306 -0.63 32.73 0.15
N ASN A 307 0.18 32.28 -0.80
CA ASN A 307 -0.22 32.10 -2.19
C ASN A 307 -0.55 30.62 -2.49
N LYS A 308 -1.84 30.28 -2.55
CA LYS A 308 -2.35 28.93 -2.84
C LYS A 308 -1.84 28.37 -4.17
N LYS A 309 -1.83 29.20 -5.23
CA LYS A 309 -1.41 28.74 -6.56
C LYS A 309 0.06 28.36 -6.55
N ARG A 310 0.89 29.16 -5.92
CA ARG A 310 2.33 28.88 -5.76
C ARG A 310 2.55 27.60 -4.96
N LEU A 311 1.78 27.36 -3.88
CA LEU A 311 1.86 26.12 -3.12
C LEU A 311 1.56 24.89 -3.99
N LEU A 312 0.47 24.93 -4.77
CA LEU A 312 0.11 23.82 -5.67
C LEU A 312 1.21 23.55 -6.71
N GLU A 313 1.78 24.61 -7.32
CA GLU A 313 2.87 24.50 -8.29
C GLU A 313 4.14 23.89 -7.66
N ILE A 314 4.53 24.34 -6.47
CA ILE A 314 5.70 23.83 -5.74
C ILE A 314 5.50 22.34 -5.37
N VAL A 315 4.31 22.00 -4.85
CA VAL A 315 4.01 20.61 -4.46
C VAL A 315 3.98 19.69 -5.68
N GLU A 316 3.41 20.11 -6.81
CA GLU A 316 3.42 19.30 -8.03
C GLU A 316 4.85 19.12 -8.57
N ASP A 317 5.67 20.17 -8.55
CA ASP A 317 7.09 20.08 -8.94
C ASP A 317 7.89 19.17 -7.99
N ALA A 318 7.63 19.25 -6.69
CA ALA A 318 8.25 18.38 -5.69
C ALA A 318 7.83 16.91 -5.89
N CYS A 319 6.56 16.63 -6.16
CA CYS A 319 6.08 15.29 -6.49
C CYS A 319 6.75 14.73 -7.75
N ARG A 320 6.89 15.54 -8.81
CA ARG A 320 7.63 15.17 -10.02
C ARG A 320 9.12 14.92 -9.74
N GLY A 321 9.72 15.66 -8.82
CA GLY A 321 11.09 15.48 -8.35
C GLY A 321 11.30 14.17 -7.58
N GLY A 322 10.23 13.62 -7.04
CA GLY A 322 10.19 12.32 -6.37
C GLY A 322 10.21 12.39 -4.85
N ILE A 323 9.56 13.40 -4.23
CA ILE A 323 9.23 13.30 -2.80
C ILE A 323 8.44 12.02 -2.56
N THR A 324 8.59 11.45 -1.40
CA THR A 324 7.93 10.18 -1.04
C THR A 324 6.76 10.39 -0.09
N CYS A 325 6.78 11.49 0.67
CA CYS A 325 5.71 11.91 1.57
C CYS A 325 5.52 13.43 1.48
N PHE A 326 4.27 13.87 1.51
CA PHE A 326 3.92 15.28 1.62
C PHE A 326 3.01 15.50 2.84
N GLN A 327 3.39 16.44 3.72
CA GLN A 327 2.57 16.85 4.85
C GLN A 327 2.02 18.27 4.61
N PHE A 328 0.70 18.38 4.53
CA PHE A 328 0.03 19.66 4.47
C PHE A 328 -0.05 20.26 5.87
N ARG A 329 0.76 21.27 6.13
CA ARG A 329 0.81 22.01 7.39
C ARG A 329 0.34 23.44 7.17
N GLU A 330 -0.91 23.71 7.47
CA GLU A 330 -1.57 25.01 7.35
C GLU A 330 -1.77 25.59 8.77
N LYS A 331 -0.76 26.36 9.26
CA LYS A 331 -0.71 26.82 10.65
C LYS A 331 0.05 28.15 10.74
N GLY A 332 -0.53 29.14 11.40
CA GLY A 332 0.06 30.47 11.61
C GLY A 332 -0.87 31.60 11.17
N ASP A 333 -0.41 32.84 11.30
CA ASP A 333 -1.20 34.02 10.97
C ASP A 333 -1.52 34.10 9.48
N GLY A 334 -2.80 34.35 9.16
CA GLY A 334 -3.27 34.54 7.79
C GLY A 334 -3.44 33.24 6.98
N THR A 335 -3.22 32.05 7.56
CA THR A 335 -3.47 30.77 6.93
C THR A 335 -4.97 30.51 6.70
N LEU A 336 -5.28 29.51 5.89
CA LEU A 336 -6.65 29.20 5.51
C LEU A 336 -7.40 28.44 6.61
N GLU A 337 -8.71 28.68 6.68
CA GLU A 337 -9.61 27.99 7.59
C GLU A 337 -10.86 27.49 6.87
N GLY A 338 -11.60 26.57 7.50
CA GLY A 338 -12.90 26.08 7.06
C GLY A 338 -12.89 25.56 5.62
N GLN A 339 -13.88 25.99 4.82
CA GLN A 339 -14.09 25.51 3.46
C GLN A 339 -12.88 25.78 2.54
N GLN A 340 -12.17 26.88 2.71
CA GLN A 340 -11.01 27.18 1.86
C GLN A 340 -9.82 26.26 2.13
N LYS A 341 -9.60 25.89 3.40
CA LYS A 341 -8.59 24.89 3.80
C LYS A 341 -8.95 23.52 3.25
N LEU A 342 -10.22 23.11 3.36
CA LEU A 342 -10.72 21.85 2.83
C LEU A 342 -10.50 21.72 1.30
N GLU A 343 -10.88 22.74 0.55
CA GLU A 343 -10.72 22.76 -0.92
C GLU A 343 -9.26 22.67 -1.34
N LEU A 344 -8.36 23.37 -0.64
CA LEU A 344 -6.92 23.29 -0.91
C LEU A 344 -6.37 21.91 -0.55
N ALA A 345 -6.77 21.36 0.59
CA ALA A 345 -6.36 20.02 1.01
C ALA A 345 -6.77 18.94 0.00
N GLN A 346 -7.98 19.04 -0.59
CA GLN A 346 -8.44 18.13 -1.65
C GLN A 346 -7.62 18.26 -2.94
N GLN A 347 -7.25 19.48 -3.34
CA GLN A 347 -6.39 19.70 -4.51
C GLN A 347 -4.99 19.10 -4.30
N LEU A 348 -4.41 19.30 -3.12
CA LEU A 348 -3.11 18.73 -2.75
C LEU A 348 -3.16 17.20 -2.72
N GLN A 349 -4.22 16.61 -2.16
CA GLN A 349 -4.44 15.17 -2.18
C GLN A 349 -4.46 14.63 -3.63
N HIS A 350 -5.17 15.30 -4.53
CA HIS A 350 -5.22 14.89 -5.94
C HIS A 350 -3.83 14.90 -6.60
N ILE A 351 -3.01 15.92 -6.30
CA ILE A 351 -1.62 15.99 -6.78
C ILE A 351 -0.82 14.81 -6.22
N CYS A 352 -0.86 14.57 -4.91
CA CYS A 352 -0.12 13.50 -4.27
C CYS A 352 -0.51 12.12 -4.83
N ALA A 353 -1.81 11.86 -5.00
CA ALA A 353 -2.33 10.62 -5.57
C ALA A 353 -1.83 10.37 -7.00
N LYS A 354 -1.79 11.42 -7.86
CA LYS A 354 -1.28 11.35 -9.23
C LYS A 354 0.17 10.86 -9.33
N TYR A 355 0.98 11.15 -8.31
CA TYR A 355 2.41 10.82 -8.28
C TYR A 355 2.77 9.72 -7.27
N HIS A 356 1.78 9.07 -6.68
CA HIS A 356 1.97 8.03 -5.63
C HIS A 356 2.81 8.54 -4.45
N VAL A 357 2.50 9.73 -3.96
CA VAL A 357 3.12 10.36 -2.79
C VAL A 357 2.20 10.20 -1.59
N LEU A 358 2.73 9.72 -0.46
CA LEU A 358 1.98 9.59 0.79
C LEU A 358 1.50 10.97 1.26
N TYR A 359 0.19 11.15 1.48
CA TYR A 359 -0.41 12.42 1.85
C TYR A 359 -0.83 12.47 3.32
N ILE A 360 -0.19 13.33 4.09
CA ILE A 360 -0.37 13.48 5.54
C ILE A 360 -0.94 14.86 5.86
N ILE A 361 -1.90 14.94 6.79
CA ILE A 361 -2.38 16.18 7.35
C ILE A 361 -1.69 16.45 8.70
N ASN A 362 -1.25 17.70 8.92
CA ASN A 362 -0.66 18.11 10.18
C ASN A 362 -1.75 18.52 11.18
N ASP A 363 -1.75 17.95 12.39
CA ASP A 363 -2.59 18.21 13.58
C ASP A 363 -4.11 18.01 13.38
N ASP A 364 -4.66 18.36 12.23
CA ASP A 364 -6.10 18.43 11.95
C ASP A 364 -6.69 17.06 11.58
N VAL A 365 -7.04 16.28 12.60
CA VAL A 365 -7.55 14.89 12.45
C VAL A 365 -8.88 14.87 11.68
N GLU A 366 -9.75 15.86 11.90
CA GLU A 366 -11.05 15.96 11.22
C GLU A 366 -10.86 16.23 9.72
N LEU A 367 -9.94 17.12 9.36
CA LEU A 367 -9.58 17.38 7.98
C LEU A 367 -8.98 16.12 7.30
N ALA A 368 -8.10 15.38 8.02
CA ALA A 368 -7.53 14.16 7.50
C ALA A 368 -8.58 13.11 7.12
N VAL A 369 -9.63 12.98 7.94
CA VAL A 369 -10.79 12.12 7.65
C VAL A 369 -11.61 12.68 6.49
N ALA A 370 -11.90 13.99 6.50
CA ALA A 370 -12.76 14.65 5.51
C ALA A 370 -12.21 14.57 4.08
N VAL A 371 -10.87 14.69 3.92
CA VAL A 371 -10.21 14.57 2.61
C VAL A 371 -9.73 13.14 2.31
N ASN A 372 -10.00 12.19 3.18
CA ASN A 372 -9.49 10.83 3.08
C ASN A 372 -7.97 10.79 2.88
N ALA A 373 -7.22 11.57 3.66
CA ALA A 373 -5.75 11.57 3.63
C ALA A 373 -5.20 10.18 3.99
N ASP A 374 -3.95 9.90 3.60
CA ASP A 374 -3.26 8.66 3.95
C ASP A 374 -2.92 8.57 5.44
N GLY A 375 -2.79 9.71 6.11
CA GLY A 375 -2.54 9.77 7.54
C GLY A 375 -2.60 11.16 8.14
N VAL A 376 -2.23 11.23 9.40
CA VAL A 376 -2.13 12.46 10.19
C VAL A 376 -0.82 12.46 10.99
N HIS A 377 -0.23 13.63 11.19
CA HIS A 377 0.94 13.83 12.04
C HIS A 377 0.62 14.84 13.12
N VAL A 378 0.83 14.48 14.39
CA VAL A 378 0.52 15.32 15.55
C VAL A 378 1.76 15.65 16.38
N GLY A 379 1.70 16.73 17.16
CA GLY A 379 2.70 17.09 18.16
C GLY A 379 2.32 16.62 19.57
N GLN A 380 3.18 16.95 20.56
CA GLN A 380 2.99 16.55 21.95
C GLN A 380 1.81 17.27 22.64
N ASP A 381 1.46 18.47 22.19
CA ASP A 381 0.40 19.30 22.76
C ASP A 381 -0.95 19.16 22.00
N ASP A 382 -0.97 18.35 20.93
CA ASP A 382 -2.16 18.12 20.11
C ASP A 382 -3.00 16.96 20.70
N MET A 383 -3.92 16.42 19.91
CA MET A 383 -4.76 15.27 20.30
C MET A 383 -3.89 14.06 20.66
N CYS A 384 -4.22 13.35 21.75
CA CYS A 384 -3.46 12.17 22.16
C CYS A 384 -3.53 11.05 21.10
N LEU A 385 -2.45 10.25 20.98
CA LEU A 385 -2.33 9.24 19.93
C LEU A 385 -3.43 8.19 19.96
N GLU A 386 -3.93 7.81 21.15
CA GLU A 386 -5.03 6.84 21.28
C GLU A 386 -6.31 7.39 20.65
N ASP A 387 -6.66 8.64 20.92
CA ASP A 387 -7.84 9.31 20.34
C ASP A 387 -7.68 9.49 18.83
N VAL A 388 -6.49 9.89 18.38
CA VAL A 388 -6.17 9.98 16.96
C VAL A 388 -6.40 8.65 16.27
N ARG A 389 -5.82 7.56 16.81
CA ARG A 389 -5.96 6.20 16.27
C ARG A 389 -7.41 5.74 16.22
N ASN A 390 -8.19 6.04 17.27
CA ASN A 390 -9.62 5.72 17.31
C ASN A 390 -10.42 6.41 16.21
N ILE A 391 -10.04 7.64 15.83
CA ILE A 391 -10.72 8.42 14.78
C ILE A 391 -10.28 7.98 13.39
N VAL A 392 -8.95 7.86 13.15
CA VAL A 392 -8.41 7.61 11.81
C VAL A 392 -8.34 6.12 11.44
N GLY A 393 -8.56 5.23 12.41
CA GLY A 393 -8.53 3.79 12.19
C GLY A 393 -7.14 3.29 11.79
N HIS A 394 -7.03 2.66 10.64
CA HIS A 394 -5.79 2.07 10.12
C HIS A 394 -4.89 3.03 9.33
N LYS A 395 -5.26 4.33 9.23
CA LYS A 395 -4.43 5.33 8.54
C LYS A 395 -3.11 5.57 9.27
N VAL A 396 -2.12 6.10 8.56
CA VAL A 396 -0.80 6.42 9.14
C VAL A 396 -0.91 7.48 10.22
N VAL A 397 -0.32 7.23 11.38
CA VAL A 397 -0.21 8.18 12.48
C VAL A 397 1.25 8.47 12.76
N GLY A 398 1.66 9.72 12.56
CA GLY A 398 2.98 10.23 12.92
C GLY A 398 2.93 11.04 14.22
N ILE A 399 4.02 11.02 14.97
CA ILE A 399 4.20 11.83 16.19
C ILE A 399 5.55 12.55 16.18
N SER A 400 5.59 13.79 16.64
CA SER A 400 6.83 14.51 16.88
C SER A 400 7.40 14.19 18.25
N ILE A 401 8.68 13.83 18.35
CA ILE A 401 9.41 13.60 19.60
C ILE A 401 10.73 14.37 19.55
N HIS A 402 10.97 15.18 20.58
CA HIS A 402 12.18 15.97 20.71
C HIS A 402 13.17 15.42 21.75
N SER A 403 12.66 14.81 22.83
CA SER A 403 13.46 14.39 23.97
C SER A 403 13.15 12.96 24.43
N ILE A 404 14.04 12.37 25.25
CA ILE A 404 13.82 11.08 25.88
C ILE A 404 12.64 11.15 26.86
N GLU A 405 12.43 12.30 27.52
CA GLU A 405 11.29 12.52 28.43
C GLU A 405 9.97 12.48 27.66
N GLU A 406 9.91 13.07 26.48
CA GLU A 406 8.73 12.98 25.61
C GLU A 406 8.49 11.53 25.17
N LEU A 407 9.53 10.79 24.75
CA LEU A 407 9.41 9.37 24.38
C LEU A 407 8.78 8.55 25.53
N HIS A 408 9.23 8.75 26.76
CA HIS A 408 8.72 7.99 27.90
C HIS A 408 7.28 8.37 28.30
N LYS A 409 6.81 9.55 27.92
CA LYS A 409 5.43 10.01 28.17
C LYS A 409 4.46 9.67 27.05
N THR A 410 4.98 9.37 25.86
CA THR A 410 4.18 9.12 24.66
C THR A 410 3.90 7.62 24.53
N ASP A 411 2.64 7.23 24.38
CA ASP A 411 2.29 5.86 24.05
C ASP A 411 2.49 5.61 22.56
N VAL A 412 3.74 5.34 22.19
CA VAL A 412 4.16 5.14 20.79
C VAL A 412 3.53 3.91 20.11
N LEU A 413 2.81 3.05 20.85
CA LEU A 413 2.09 1.90 20.29
C LEU A 413 0.99 2.31 19.31
N TYR A 414 0.50 3.55 19.41
CA TYR A 414 -0.53 4.09 18.51
C TYR A 414 0.03 4.84 17.30
N ALA A 415 1.38 4.99 17.22
CA ALA A 415 2.06 5.67 16.12
C ALA A 415 2.72 4.68 15.15
N ASP A 416 2.87 5.07 13.89
CA ASP A 416 3.54 4.32 12.83
C ASP A 416 4.93 4.87 12.51
N CYS A 417 5.15 6.17 12.72
CA CYS A 417 6.44 6.83 12.50
C CYS A 417 6.65 8.03 13.44
N VAL A 418 7.90 8.45 13.56
CA VAL A 418 8.30 9.54 14.46
C VAL A 418 9.08 10.61 13.70
N GLY A 419 8.65 11.87 13.84
CA GLY A 419 9.43 13.04 13.47
C GLY A 419 10.34 13.46 14.62
N VAL A 420 11.65 13.41 14.44
CA VAL A 420 12.63 13.79 15.48
C VAL A 420 13.27 15.12 15.12
N GLY A 421 13.23 16.10 16.03
CA GLY A 421 13.84 17.40 15.77
C GLY A 421 13.38 18.53 16.70
N PRO A 422 13.88 19.78 16.49
CA PRO A 422 14.64 20.17 15.30
C PRO A 422 16.09 19.67 15.35
N MET A 423 16.59 19.16 14.20
CA MET A 423 17.98 18.69 14.09
C MET A 423 18.96 19.84 14.16
N TYR A 424 18.63 20.93 13.48
CA TYR A 424 19.45 22.15 13.39
C TYR A 424 18.56 23.39 13.61
N THR A 425 19.18 24.54 13.83
CA THR A 425 18.47 25.82 13.97
C THR A 425 17.59 26.08 12.75
N THR A 426 16.35 26.46 12.96
CA THR A 426 15.37 26.72 11.92
C THR A 426 14.51 27.92 12.22
N SER A 427 14.10 28.65 11.17
CA SER A 427 13.13 29.74 11.23
C SER A 427 11.76 29.35 10.67
N SER A 428 11.62 28.14 10.11
CA SER A 428 10.37 27.70 9.45
C SER A 428 9.24 27.41 10.45
N LYS A 429 9.55 27.24 11.74
CA LYS A 429 8.59 27.07 12.82
C LYS A 429 8.94 28.05 13.93
N PRO A 430 8.09 29.10 14.17
CA PRO A 430 8.39 30.15 15.15
C PRO A 430 8.55 29.64 16.59
N ASP A 431 7.86 28.55 16.93
CA ASP A 431 7.85 27.88 18.23
C ASP A 431 8.81 26.66 18.26
N ALA A 432 9.81 26.62 17.37
CA ALA A 432 10.77 25.51 17.37
C ALA A 432 11.58 25.48 18.66
N GLN A 433 11.72 24.31 19.22
CA GLN A 433 12.58 24.05 20.38
C GLN A 433 14.07 24.20 20.02
N GLU A 434 14.95 24.15 21.00
CA GLU A 434 16.41 24.16 20.77
C GLU A 434 16.83 22.94 19.94
N PRO A 435 17.79 23.08 19.02
CA PRO A 435 18.27 21.95 18.21
C PRO A 435 18.80 20.80 19.05
N CYS A 436 18.33 19.58 18.74
CA CYS A 436 18.75 18.39 19.47
C CYS A 436 19.91 17.62 18.78
N GLY A 437 20.23 17.94 17.55
CA GLY A 437 21.25 17.26 16.76
C GLY A 437 20.82 15.89 16.20
N PRO A 438 21.52 15.37 15.17
CA PRO A 438 21.24 14.06 14.58
C PRO A 438 21.39 12.90 15.55
N GLU A 439 22.28 12.99 16.53
CA GLU A 439 22.59 11.98 17.54
C GLU A 439 21.35 11.61 18.36
N ARG A 440 20.38 12.52 18.48
CA ARG A 440 19.11 12.29 19.19
C ARG A 440 18.36 11.07 18.64
N ILE A 441 18.43 10.79 17.36
CA ILE A 441 17.77 9.62 16.74
C ILE A 441 18.33 8.33 17.35
N ALA A 442 19.66 8.19 17.37
CA ALA A 442 20.30 7.02 17.94
C ALA A 442 20.05 6.90 19.46
N GLU A 443 20.00 8.02 20.18
CA GLU A 443 19.68 8.05 21.62
C GLU A 443 18.25 7.52 21.89
N LEU A 444 17.24 7.99 21.12
CA LEU A 444 15.86 7.54 21.25
C LEU A 444 15.71 6.05 20.91
N GLN A 445 16.39 5.58 19.87
CA GLN A 445 16.42 4.16 19.50
C GLN A 445 17.06 3.30 20.61
N ALA A 446 18.14 3.78 21.22
CA ALA A 446 18.77 3.10 22.37
C ALA A 446 17.86 3.05 23.61
N GLN A 447 16.88 3.93 23.72
CA GLN A 447 15.84 3.92 24.77
C GLN A 447 14.60 3.09 24.40
N GLY A 448 14.65 2.33 23.30
CA GLY A 448 13.60 1.38 22.91
C GLY A 448 12.62 1.91 21.85
N LEU A 449 12.89 3.06 21.22
CA LEU A 449 12.08 3.50 20.09
C LEU A 449 12.33 2.60 18.88
N ASN A 450 11.33 1.79 18.52
CA ASN A 450 11.37 0.82 17.42
C ASN A 450 10.58 1.27 16.17
N LEU A 451 10.18 2.54 16.12
CA LEU A 451 9.46 3.10 14.97
C LEU A 451 10.43 3.72 13.94
N LEU A 452 9.95 3.85 12.71
CA LEU A 452 10.66 4.57 11.66
C LEU A 452 10.81 6.05 12.06
N CYS A 453 12.05 6.56 12.04
CA CYS A 453 12.38 7.91 12.42
C CYS A 453 12.68 8.77 11.19
N VAL A 454 12.12 9.96 11.14
CA VAL A 454 12.43 11.00 10.15
C VAL A 454 13.02 12.20 10.88
N GLY A 455 14.21 12.65 10.47
CA GLY A 455 14.77 13.88 11.04
C GLY A 455 14.12 15.11 10.44
N ILE A 456 13.84 16.15 11.27
CA ILE A 456 13.22 17.41 10.82
C ILE A 456 13.91 18.61 11.46
N GLY A 457 13.81 19.79 10.82
CA GLY A 457 14.25 21.10 11.34
C GLY A 457 15.65 21.47 10.90
N GLY A 458 15.76 22.55 10.11
CA GLY A 458 17.00 23.14 9.62
C GLY A 458 17.81 22.24 8.68
N ILE A 459 17.19 21.23 8.09
CA ILE A 459 17.86 20.27 7.22
C ILE A 459 18.02 20.85 5.81
N THR A 460 19.24 20.76 5.30
CA THR A 460 19.67 21.15 3.95
C THR A 460 20.38 19.98 3.28
N ILE A 461 20.67 20.09 2.01
CA ILE A 461 21.39 19.04 1.27
C ILE A 461 22.79 18.78 1.89
N ASP A 462 23.42 19.80 2.45
CA ASP A 462 24.78 19.71 3.01
C ASP A 462 24.83 18.96 4.35
N ASN A 463 23.73 18.97 5.13
CA ASN A 463 23.69 18.37 6.47
C ASN A 463 22.81 17.12 6.58
N ALA A 464 21.97 16.82 5.57
CA ALA A 464 21.04 15.71 5.57
C ALA A 464 21.71 14.34 5.76
N MET A 465 22.91 14.13 5.20
CA MET A 465 23.63 12.88 5.32
C MET A 465 23.97 12.52 6.78
N ALA A 466 24.22 13.49 7.64
CA ALA A 466 24.48 13.24 9.07
C ALA A 466 23.22 12.69 9.77
N VAL A 467 22.06 13.19 9.41
CA VAL A 467 20.75 12.74 9.95
C VAL A 467 20.45 11.29 9.52
N LEU A 468 20.68 10.98 8.24
CA LEU A 468 20.47 9.62 7.72
C LEU A 468 21.44 8.62 8.35
N ARG A 469 22.73 8.99 8.52
CA ARG A 469 23.74 8.14 9.19
C ARG A 469 23.47 7.92 10.67
N ALA A 470 22.70 8.79 11.31
CA ALA A 470 22.28 8.63 12.71
C ALA A 470 21.13 7.62 12.88
N GLY A 471 20.61 7.05 11.77
CA GLY A 471 19.57 6.02 11.79
C GLY A 471 18.18 6.50 11.36
N ALA A 472 18.06 7.73 10.82
CA ALA A 472 16.81 8.16 10.18
C ALA A 472 16.56 7.40 8.88
N CYS A 473 15.31 6.98 8.63
CA CYS A 473 14.90 6.41 7.35
C CYS A 473 14.69 7.49 6.27
N GLY A 474 14.66 8.77 6.66
CA GLY A 474 14.48 9.90 5.75
C GLY A 474 14.64 11.25 6.44
N VAL A 475 14.47 12.30 5.66
CA VAL A 475 14.54 13.69 6.11
C VAL A 475 13.27 14.46 5.75
N ALA A 476 12.72 15.20 6.74
CA ALA A 476 11.62 16.11 6.51
C ALA A 476 12.15 17.54 6.35
N VAL A 477 11.76 18.19 5.27
CA VAL A 477 12.25 19.53 4.89
C VAL A 477 11.08 20.45 4.56
N ILE A 478 11.25 21.74 4.85
CA ILE A 478 10.32 22.82 4.50
C ILE A 478 11.03 23.75 3.50
N SER A 479 11.79 24.69 4.03
CA SER A 479 12.39 25.79 3.25
C SER A 479 13.36 25.32 2.17
N ALA A 480 14.08 24.23 2.38
CA ALA A 480 15.03 23.68 1.40
C ALA A 480 14.36 23.27 0.08
N ILE A 481 13.03 23.00 0.07
CA ILE A 481 12.24 22.75 -1.12
C ILE A 481 11.32 23.93 -1.44
N ALA A 482 10.57 24.46 -0.45
CA ALA A 482 9.58 25.52 -0.67
C ALA A 482 10.19 26.81 -1.21
N HIS A 483 11.42 27.16 -0.78
CA HIS A 483 12.15 28.37 -1.21
C HIS A 483 13.22 28.10 -2.27
N ALA A 484 13.34 26.88 -2.76
CA ALA A 484 14.24 26.57 -3.86
C ALA A 484 13.79 27.28 -5.14
N GLU A 485 14.73 27.79 -5.91
CA GLU A 485 14.46 28.35 -7.25
C GLU A 485 13.81 27.28 -8.16
N LYS A 486 14.23 26.03 -7.98
CA LYS A 486 13.74 24.86 -8.74
C LYS A 486 13.42 23.70 -7.77
N PRO A 487 12.21 23.61 -7.24
CA PRO A 487 11.80 22.57 -6.27
C PRO A 487 12.09 21.15 -6.78
N TYR A 488 11.83 20.88 -8.05
CA TYR A 488 12.12 19.60 -8.69
C TYR A 488 13.60 19.18 -8.53
N GLU A 489 14.54 20.09 -8.82
CA GLU A 489 15.98 19.79 -8.72
C GLU A 489 16.43 19.60 -7.27
N ALA A 490 15.91 20.41 -6.34
CA ALA A 490 16.20 20.28 -4.91
C ALA A 490 15.79 18.90 -4.39
N VAL A 491 14.59 18.45 -4.75
CA VAL A 491 14.09 17.12 -4.37
C VAL A 491 14.97 16.00 -4.95
N ARG A 492 15.39 16.13 -6.21
CA ARG A 492 16.29 15.15 -6.85
C ARG A 492 17.59 14.98 -6.08
N GLN A 493 18.19 16.06 -5.59
CA GLN A 493 19.40 16.02 -4.77
C GLN A 493 19.18 15.25 -3.46
N PHE A 494 18.08 15.52 -2.74
CA PHE A 494 17.74 14.76 -1.53
C PHE A 494 17.53 13.29 -1.81
N LYS A 495 16.87 12.95 -2.93
CA LYS A 495 16.63 11.56 -3.32
C LYS A 495 17.92 10.82 -3.65
N GLU A 496 18.82 11.44 -4.40
CA GLU A 496 20.14 10.88 -4.71
C GLU A 496 20.96 10.65 -3.43
N LEU A 497 20.91 11.60 -2.50
CA LEU A 497 21.57 11.48 -1.20
C LEU A 497 21.01 10.30 -0.38
N ALA A 498 19.68 10.16 -0.28
CA ALA A 498 19.04 9.07 0.44
C ALA A 498 19.34 7.70 -0.21
N SER A 499 19.49 7.65 -1.52
CA SER A 499 19.83 6.42 -2.27
C SER A 499 21.30 6.01 -2.17
N SER A 500 22.17 6.85 -1.61
CA SER A 500 23.61 6.59 -1.48
C SER A 500 23.99 5.84 -0.18
N LEU A 501 23.05 5.57 0.70
CA LEU A 501 23.17 4.78 1.93
C LEU A 501 22.69 3.34 1.74
#